data_ac7cef0c7a919502b6267aeb455e7f68
#
_entry.id   ac7cef0c7a919502b6267aeb455e7f68
#
_cell.length_a   1.000
_cell.length_b   1.000
_cell.length_c   1.000
_cell.angle_alpha   90.00
_cell.angle_beta   90.00
_cell.angle_gamma   90.00
#
_symmetry.space_group_name_H-M   'P 1'
#
loop_
_entity.id
_entity.type
_entity.pdbx_description
1 polymer ?
#
loop_
_entity_poly.entity_id
_entity_poly.type
_entity_poly.pdbx_seq_one_letter_code
_entity_poly.pdbx_strand_id
1 'polypeptide(L)'
;MRIGVVDVGSNTIRLLVARLDGDELLPVTKARVRLSLGEEIERTGVVSGLSIAAAGKAVAKLCGLARREGVESLDVFLTAPGRQSGNGDELVAALTRAARHPVRVLSTDEEGRLAYGGAVATADVPLPATIAVCDVGGASTEIAVGSPHKAPAWVISVDLGSVRLTARVQDLAAARREAADAFAAVTPPQVEAALAVGGSARATRRLVGPWLGESELAEALRLVETRPARTISRVFGVDRARARILPAGVALLAEVQSRLGVPLHVCDGGIREGAALASVASLAA
;
A
#
# COMPACT_ATOMS: atom_id res chain seq x y z
N MET A 1 9.63 7.39 -22.55
CA MET A 1 9.97 8.05 -21.28
C MET A 1 10.10 7.03 -20.16
N ARG A 2 11.14 7.13 -19.33
CA ARG A 2 11.30 6.31 -18.11
C ARG A 2 11.06 7.12 -16.86
N ILE A 3 10.29 6.57 -15.93
CA ILE A 3 9.89 7.23 -14.69
C ILE A 3 10.32 6.37 -13.51
N GLY A 4 10.91 6.99 -12.50
CA GLY A 4 11.24 6.38 -11.23
C GLY A 4 10.30 6.85 -10.13
N VAL A 5 9.82 5.94 -9.30
CA VAL A 5 9.02 6.25 -8.10
C VAL A 5 9.63 5.53 -6.91
N VAL A 6 9.98 6.29 -5.87
CA VAL A 6 10.44 5.77 -4.59
C VAL A 6 9.40 6.07 -3.52
N ASP A 7 8.76 5.03 -3.03
CA ASP A 7 7.70 5.04 -2.03
C ASP A 7 8.29 4.62 -0.67
N VAL A 8 8.26 5.51 0.32
CA VAL A 8 8.71 5.28 1.69
C VAL A 8 7.49 5.03 2.59
N GLY A 9 7.13 3.77 2.71
CA GLY A 9 6.00 3.32 3.54
C GLY A 9 6.41 2.81 4.92
N SER A 10 5.43 2.49 5.75
CA SER A 10 5.60 2.06 7.15
C SER A 10 6.42 0.77 7.33
N ASN A 11 6.38 -0.14 6.37
CA ASN A 11 7.06 -1.43 6.46
C ASN A 11 8.25 -1.58 5.49
N THR A 12 8.20 -0.88 4.36
CA THR A 12 9.16 -1.05 3.26
C THR A 12 9.34 0.25 2.49
N ILE A 13 10.57 0.46 2.01
CA ILE A 13 10.86 1.43 0.94
C ILE A 13 10.89 0.66 -0.37
N ARG A 14 10.21 1.17 -1.39
CA ARG A 14 10.05 0.50 -2.68
C ARG A 14 10.43 1.42 -3.83
N LEU A 15 11.07 0.85 -4.83
CA LEU A 15 11.31 1.50 -6.12
C LEU A 15 10.45 0.81 -7.18
N LEU A 16 9.84 1.62 -8.03
CA LEU A 16 9.36 1.26 -9.35
C LEU A 16 10.11 2.12 -10.37
N VAL A 17 10.75 1.50 -11.35
CA VAL A 17 11.11 2.15 -12.61
C VAL A 17 10.19 1.60 -13.66
N ALA A 18 9.47 2.46 -14.34
CA ALA A 18 8.55 2.09 -15.40
C ALA A 18 8.83 2.87 -16.68
N ARG A 19 8.51 2.29 -17.83
CA ARG A 19 8.50 2.93 -19.14
C ARG A 19 7.06 3.12 -19.58
N LEU A 20 6.76 4.32 -20.05
CA LEU A 20 5.50 4.56 -20.73
C LEU A 20 5.68 4.18 -22.22
N ASP A 21 4.76 3.36 -22.72
CA ASP A 21 4.68 2.91 -24.12
C ASP A 21 3.23 3.11 -24.60
N GLY A 22 2.97 4.20 -25.33
CA GLY A 22 1.59 4.68 -25.50
C GLY A 22 0.96 5.03 -24.16
N ASP A 23 -0.19 4.43 -23.86
CA ASP A 23 -0.92 4.58 -22.60
C ASP A 23 -0.57 3.49 -21.57
N GLU A 24 0.31 2.54 -21.92
CA GLU A 24 0.65 1.41 -21.07
C GLU A 24 1.90 1.69 -20.24
N LEU A 25 1.79 1.45 -18.93
CA LEU A 25 2.89 1.58 -17.98
C LEU A 25 3.59 0.22 -17.79
N LEU A 26 4.73 0.05 -18.45
CA LEU A 26 5.52 -1.18 -18.41
C LEU A 26 6.59 -1.12 -17.31
N PRO A 27 6.54 -1.99 -16.29
CA PRO A 27 7.57 -2.03 -15.26
C PRO A 27 8.90 -2.53 -15.84
N VAL A 28 9.98 -1.75 -15.60
CA VAL A 28 11.36 -2.07 -16.01
C VAL A 28 12.13 -2.65 -14.83
N THR A 29 12.09 -2.00 -13.68
CA THR A 29 12.81 -2.43 -12.47
C THR A 29 11.95 -2.24 -11.24
N LYS A 30 11.88 -3.27 -10.39
CA LYS A 30 11.25 -3.21 -9.06
C LYS A 30 12.29 -3.60 -8.00
N ALA A 31 12.45 -2.77 -6.97
CA ALA A 31 13.32 -3.06 -5.84
C ALA A 31 12.65 -2.68 -4.52
N ARG A 32 13.11 -3.29 -3.43
CA ARG A 32 12.58 -2.97 -2.09
C ARG A 32 13.64 -3.13 -1.01
N VAL A 33 13.48 -2.35 0.05
CA VAL A 33 14.23 -2.47 1.31
C VAL A 33 13.21 -2.47 2.45
N ARG A 34 13.34 -3.40 3.38
CA ARG A 34 12.47 -3.46 4.56
C ARG A 34 13.11 -2.69 5.71
N LEU A 35 12.31 -1.89 6.44
CA LEU A 35 12.77 -1.10 7.57
C LEU A 35 11.84 -1.12 8.80
N SER A 36 10.56 -1.48 8.64
CA SER A 36 9.58 -1.53 9.73
C SER A 36 9.44 -0.22 10.54
N LEU A 37 9.48 0.94 9.85
CA LEU A 37 9.34 2.27 10.49
C LEU A 37 8.01 2.40 11.25
N GLY A 38 6.93 1.83 10.72
CA GLY A 38 5.61 1.88 11.35
C GLY A 38 5.55 1.15 12.68
N GLU A 39 6.23 0.03 12.83
CA GLU A 39 6.31 -0.70 14.10
C GLU A 39 7.03 0.12 15.18
N GLU A 40 8.09 0.82 14.80
CA GLU A 40 8.81 1.73 15.70
C GLU A 40 7.93 2.92 16.10
N ILE A 41 7.25 3.56 15.15
CA ILE A 41 6.34 4.70 15.40
C ILE A 41 5.21 4.29 16.34
N GLU A 42 4.57 3.13 16.15
CA GLU A 42 3.50 2.65 17.04
C GLU A 42 3.99 2.44 18.48
N ARG A 43 5.24 2.03 18.64
CA ARG A 43 5.83 1.75 19.97
C ARG A 43 6.35 3.00 20.66
N THR A 44 6.89 3.98 19.93
CA THR A 44 7.67 5.09 20.52
C THR A 44 7.15 6.47 20.14
N GLY A 45 6.25 6.57 19.16
CA GLY A 45 5.76 7.83 18.59
C GLY A 45 6.74 8.52 17.64
N VAL A 46 7.99 8.05 17.53
CA VAL A 46 9.06 8.69 16.74
C VAL A 46 9.87 7.65 15.96
N VAL A 47 10.64 8.12 14.99
CA VAL A 47 11.64 7.31 14.27
C VAL A 47 13.02 7.61 14.86
N SER A 48 13.73 6.59 15.34
CA SER A 48 15.07 6.77 15.92
C SER A 48 16.11 7.25 14.90
N GLY A 49 17.17 7.89 15.35
CA GLY A 49 18.27 8.32 14.49
C GLY A 49 18.91 7.16 13.71
N LEU A 50 18.96 5.94 14.30
CA LEU A 50 19.44 4.75 13.60
C LEU A 50 18.50 4.36 12.45
N SER A 51 17.18 4.39 12.66
CA SER A 51 16.18 4.09 11.64
C SER A 51 16.14 5.16 10.56
N ILE A 52 16.29 6.45 10.92
CA ILE A 52 16.44 7.55 9.96
C ILE A 52 17.68 7.35 9.08
N ALA A 53 18.83 7.01 9.68
CA ALA A 53 20.05 6.74 8.93
C ALA A 53 19.92 5.51 8.00
N ALA A 54 19.27 4.45 8.47
CA ALA A 54 18.99 3.25 7.66
C ALA A 54 18.04 3.57 6.49
N ALA A 55 16.98 4.37 6.73
CA ALA A 55 16.06 4.85 5.70
C ALA A 55 16.79 5.72 4.66
N GLY A 56 17.65 6.62 5.10
CA GLY A 56 18.49 7.44 4.21
C GLY A 56 19.38 6.59 3.30
N LYS A 57 20.07 5.58 3.85
CA LYS A 57 20.88 4.63 3.04
C LYS A 57 20.02 3.88 2.03
N ALA A 58 18.84 3.43 2.42
CA ALA A 58 17.92 2.71 1.54
C ALA A 58 17.41 3.61 0.40
N VAL A 59 16.97 4.83 0.70
CA VAL A 59 16.53 5.82 -0.29
C VAL A 59 17.67 6.18 -1.25
N ALA A 60 18.88 6.47 -0.74
CA ALA A 60 20.05 6.75 -1.59
C ALA A 60 20.34 5.61 -2.56
N LYS A 61 20.31 4.36 -2.08
CA LYS A 61 20.49 3.15 -2.90
C LYS A 61 19.43 3.05 -4.00
N LEU A 62 18.15 3.23 -3.66
CA LEU A 62 17.04 3.08 -4.62
C LEU A 62 17.00 4.23 -5.63
N CYS A 63 17.24 5.47 -5.22
CA CYS A 63 17.38 6.61 -6.12
C CYS A 63 18.59 6.44 -7.05
N GLY A 64 19.72 5.93 -6.52
CA GLY A 64 20.90 5.60 -7.33
C GLY A 64 20.59 4.50 -8.37
N LEU A 65 19.78 3.51 -8.03
CA LEU A 65 19.33 2.50 -8.99
C LEU A 65 18.44 3.13 -10.07
N ALA A 66 17.46 3.94 -9.69
CA ALA A 66 16.60 4.65 -10.65
C ALA A 66 17.41 5.49 -11.66
N ARG A 67 18.42 6.23 -11.18
CA ARG A 67 19.28 7.03 -12.07
C ARG A 67 20.11 6.17 -13.03
N ARG A 68 20.61 5.01 -12.59
CA ARG A 68 21.31 4.05 -13.46
C ARG A 68 20.39 3.45 -14.53
N GLU A 69 19.10 3.30 -14.23
CA GLU A 69 18.10 2.89 -15.21
C GLU A 69 17.72 4.00 -16.21
N GLY A 70 18.32 5.19 -16.08
CA GLY A 70 18.11 6.31 -16.99
C GLY A 70 16.71 6.93 -16.89
N VAL A 71 16.18 7.05 -15.66
CA VAL A 71 14.89 7.74 -15.47
C VAL A 71 15.00 9.22 -15.83
N GLU A 72 14.01 9.71 -16.55
CA GLU A 72 13.88 11.11 -16.96
C GLU A 72 13.12 11.93 -15.91
N SER A 73 12.28 11.26 -15.12
CA SER A 73 11.58 11.82 -13.97
C SER A 73 11.72 10.90 -12.76
N LEU A 74 11.86 11.49 -11.58
CA LEU A 74 11.93 10.76 -10.31
C LEU A 74 10.97 11.42 -9.32
N ASP A 75 10.04 10.65 -8.77
CA ASP A 75 9.20 11.06 -7.64
C ASP A 75 9.60 10.28 -6.39
N VAL A 76 9.84 10.98 -5.28
CA VAL A 76 10.20 10.39 -4.00
C VAL A 76 9.26 10.91 -2.93
N PHE A 77 8.52 10.02 -2.29
CA PHE A 77 7.57 10.42 -1.28
C PHE A 77 7.53 9.50 -0.07
N LEU A 78 7.09 10.09 1.04
CA LEU A 78 6.69 9.37 2.24
C LEU A 78 5.17 9.29 2.32
N THR A 79 4.70 8.21 2.90
CA THR A 79 3.30 8.01 3.29
C THR A 79 3.14 8.21 4.81
N ALA A 80 2.43 7.37 5.48
CA ALA A 80 2.17 7.45 6.92
C ALA A 80 3.40 7.77 7.82
N PRO A 81 4.62 7.25 7.59
CA PRO A 81 5.74 7.60 8.47
C PRO A 81 6.07 9.10 8.53
N GLY A 82 5.87 9.83 7.43
CA GLY A 82 6.07 11.28 7.40
C GLY A 82 4.99 12.06 8.15
N ARG A 83 3.76 11.55 8.16
CA ARG A 83 2.61 12.21 8.80
C ARG A 83 2.46 11.86 10.28
N GLN A 84 2.81 10.63 10.67
CA GLN A 84 2.44 10.04 11.95
C GLN A 84 3.57 10.02 12.97
N SER A 85 4.83 10.19 12.56
CA SER A 85 5.92 10.28 13.51
C SER A 85 6.05 11.70 14.07
N GLY A 86 6.33 11.81 15.38
CA GLY A 86 6.54 13.10 16.04
C GLY A 86 7.75 13.86 15.52
N ASN A 87 8.65 13.20 14.78
CA ASN A 87 9.82 13.79 14.12
C ASN A 87 9.80 13.59 12.59
N GLY A 88 8.61 13.63 11.99
CA GLY A 88 8.43 13.46 10.55
C GLY A 88 9.26 14.45 9.71
N ASP A 89 9.37 15.71 10.13
CA ASP A 89 10.16 16.72 9.43
C ASP A 89 11.67 16.38 9.41
N GLU A 90 12.20 15.84 10.51
CA GLU A 90 13.58 15.36 10.59
C GLU A 90 13.81 14.21 9.61
N LEU A 91 12.86 13.26 9.55
CA LEU A 91 12.87 12.14 8.62
C LEU A 91 12.87 12.67 7.16
N VAL A 92 11.94 13.57 6.80
CA VAL A 92 11.86 14.18 5.46
C VAL A 92 13.16 14.86 5.09
N ALA A 93 13.72 15.70 5.97
CA ALA A 93 14.98 16.39 5.73
C ALA A 93 16.15 15.43 5.50
N ALA A 94 16.23 14.35 6.29
CA ALA A 94 17.27 13.34 6.14
C ALA A 94 17.14 12.58 4.81
N LEU A 95 15.92 12.20 4.43
CA LEU A 95 15.67 11.50 3.17
C LEU A 95 15.91 12.40 1.95
N THR A 96 15.55 13.68 2.01
CA THR A 96 15.82 14.66 0.96
C THR A 96 17.33 14.78 0.70
N ARG A 97 18.14 14.90 1.76
CA ARG A 97 19.60 14.91 1.62
C ARG A 97 20.13 13.61 1.01
N ALA A 98 19.61 12.46 1.47
CA ALA A 98 20.05 11.16 0.99
C ALA A 98 19.65 10.88 -0.47
N ALA A 99 18.44 11.27 -0.85
CA ALA A 99 17.91 11.15 -2.21
C ALA A 99 18.64 12.08 -3.20
N ARG A 100 19.21 13.20 -2.74
CA ARG A 100 19.61 14.35 -3.58
C ARG A 100 18.47 14.76 -4.52
N HIS A 101 17.26 14.79 -3.98
CA HIS A 101 16.01 15.06 -4.68
C HIS A 101 14.96 15.48 -3.65
N PRO A 102 14.05 16.40 -3.96
CA PRO A 102 12.94 16.72 -3.06
C PRO A 102 12.15 15.46 -2.66
N VAL A 103 11.80 15.38 -1.39
CA VAL A 103 10.98 14.30 -0.84
C VAL A 103 9.72 14.94 -0.27
N ARG A 104 8.56 14.55 -0.79
CA ARG A 104 7.26 15.05 -0.34
C ARG A 104 6.56 14.06 0.58
N VAL A 105 5.65 14.53 1.39
CA VAL A 105 4.77 13.69 2.22
C VAL A 105 3.40 13.70 1.57
N LEU A 106 2.90 12.53 1.19
CA LEU A 106 1.56 12.42 0.63
C LEU A 106 0.51 12.63 1.72
N SER A 107 -0.55 13.36 1.41
CA SER A 107 -1.78 13.33 2.18
C SER A 107 -2.47 11.96 2.04
N THR A 108 -3.38 11.65 2.94
CA THR A 108 -4.18 10.42 2.87
C THR A 108 -5.09 10.39 1.63
N ASP A 109 -5.62 11.56 1.21
CA ASP A 109 -6.40 11.70 0.00
C ASP A 109 -5.55 11.42 -1.26
N GLU A 110 -4.32 11.96 -1.32
CA GLU A 110 -3.38 11.66 -2.41
C GLU A 110 -3.04 10.18 -2.47
N GLU A 111 -2.80 9.52 -1.32
CA GLU A 111 -2.54 8.08 -1.29
C GLU A 111 -3.70 7.28 -1.92
N GLY A 112 -4.94 7.57 -1.52
CA GLY A 112 -6.12 6.93 -2.06
C GLY A 112 -6.29 7.17 -3.56
N ARG A 113 -6.10 8.41 -4.03
CA ARG A 113 -6.18 8.77 -5.45
C ARG A 113 -5.11 8.09 -6.29
N LEU A 114 -3.88 8.05 -5.81
CA LEU A 114 -2.78 7.38 -6.52
C LEU A 114 -2.98 5.85 -6.54
N ALA A 115 -3.41 5.27 -5.43
CA ALA A 115 -3.73 3.84 -5.38
C ALA A 115 -4.84 3.48 -6.36
N TYR A 116 -5.90 4.33 -6.44
CA TYR A 116 -6.99 4.18 -7.40
C TYR A 116 -6.49 4.22 -8.84
N GLY A 117 -5.79 5.28 -9.22
CA GLY A 117 -5.28 5.43 -10.59
C GLY A 117 -4.34 4.28 -11.01
N GLY A 118 -3.46 3.86 -10.11
CA GLY A 118 -2.56 2.75 -10.37
C GLY A 118 -3.25 1.39 -10.46
N ALA A 119 -4.29 1.14 -9.66
CA ALA A 119 -5.09 -0.08 -9.75
C ALA A 119 -5.89 -0.16 -11.04
N VAL A 120 -6.58 0.94 -11.39
CA VAL A 120 -7.37 1.04 -12.63
C VAL A 120 -6.51 0.81 -13.87
N ALA A 121 -5.36 1.49 -13.94
CA ALA A 121 -4.47 1.39 -15.10
C ALA A 121 -3.80 0.02 -15.28
N THR A 122 -3.79 -0.80 -14.24
CA THR A 122 -3.15 -2.13 -14.27
C THR A 122 -4.12 -3.27 -14.02
N ALA A 123 -5.42 -3.00 -14.03
CA ALA A 123 -6.44 -4.02 -13.87
C ALA A 123 -6.39 -5.01 -15.05
N ASP A 124 -6.39 -6.29 -14.72
CA ASP A 124 -6.41 -7.41 -15.67
C ASP A 124 -7.82 -8.00 -15.86
N VAL A 125 -8.83 -7.27 -15.42
CA VAL A 125 -10.25 -7.61 -15.55
C VAL A 125 -11.03 -6.43 -16.11
N PRO A 126 -12.15 -6.66 -16.82
CA PRO A 126 -13.06 -5.60 -17.23
C PRO A 126 -13.58 -4.81 -16.04
N LEU A 127 -13.60 -3.50 -16.14
CA LEU A 127 -14.07 -2.60 -15.09
C LEU A 127 -15.45 -2.04 -15.45
N PRO A 128 -16.47 -2.17 -14.58
CA PRO A 128 -17.78 -1.55 -14.75
C PRO A 128 -17.73 -0.03 -14.51
N ALA A 129 -18.89 0.63 -14.59
CA ALA A 129 -18.99 2.08 -14.50
C ALA A 129 -18.58 2.64 -13.13
N THR A 130 -18.86 1.91 -12.05
CA THR A 130 -18.58 2.34 -10.69
C THR A 130 -17.77 1.29 -9.94
N ILE A 131 -16.55 1.62 -9.56
CA ILE A 131 -15.63 0.72 -8.86
C ILE A 131 -15.07 1.33 -7.58
N ALA A 132 -14.72 0.46 -6.65
CA ALA A 132 -13.87 0.81 -5.53
C ALA A 132 -12.45 0.30 -5.74
N VAL A 133 -11.48 1.00 -5.17
CA VAL A 133 -10.12 0.50 -4.95
C VAL A 133 -9.81 0.60 -3.46
N CYS A 134 -9.32 -0.47 -2.84
CA CYS A 134 -8.82 -0.44 -1.48
C CYS A 134 -7.32 -0.77 -1.42
N ASP A 135 -6.56 0.01 -0.66
CA ASP A 135 -5.17 -0.29 -0.30
C ASP A 135 -5.06 -0.53 1.21
N VAL A 136 -4.90 -1.80 1.60
CA VAL A 136 -4.62 -2.16 3.00
C VAL A 136 -3.13 -2.05 3.23
N GLY A 137 -2.71 -0.86 3.66
CA GLY A 137 -1.34 -0.49 3.96
C GLY A 137 -0.81 -1.04 5.28
N GLY A 138 0.32 -0.48 5.75
CA GLY A 138 0.90 -0.83 7.06
C GLY A 138 0.26 -0.06 8.20
N ALA A 139 0.06 1.24 8.04
CA ALA A 139 -0.44 2.14 9.07
C ALA A 139 -1.87 2.62 8.84
N SER A 140 -2.31 2.67 7.59
CA SER A 140 -3.65 3.12 7.18
C SER A 140 -4.27 2.18 6.15
N THR A 141 -5.56 2.36 5.90
CA THR A 141 -6.32 1.70 4.84
C THR A 141 -7.10 2.77 4.08
N GLU A 142 -6.84 2.89 2.80
CA GLU A 142 -7.50 3.81 1.89
C GLU A 142 -8.59 3.07 1.10
N ILE A 143 -9.75 3.74 0.92
CA ILE A 143 -10.80 3.31 -0.01
C ILE A 143 -11.12 4.50 -0.91
N ALA A 144 -11.09 4.29 -2.20
CA ALA A 144 -11.45 5.30 -3.21
C ALA A 144 -12.52 4.73 -4.14
N VAL A 145 -13.55 5.52 -4.44
CA VAL A 145 -14.69 5.11 -5.30
C VAL A 145 -14.83 6.08 -6.45
N GLY A 146 -15.01 5.57 -7.64
CA GLY A 146 -15.19 6.37 -8.84
C GLY A 146 -15.43 5.57 -10.13
N SER A 147 -15.33 6.26 -11.25
CA SER A 147 -15.37 5.66 -12.59
C SER A 147 -13.93 5.37 -13.07
N PRO A 148 -13.68 4.26 -13.79
CA PRO A 148 -12.35 3.92 -14.30
C PRO A 148 -11.69 5.00 -15.18
N HIS A 149 -12.49 5.87 -15.77
CA HIS A 149 -12.02 6.90 -16.71
C HIS A 149 -11.79 8.29 -16.08
N LYS A 150 -11.97 8.41 -14.76
CA LYS A 150 -11.87 9.69 -14.03
C LYS A 150 -11.17 9.50 -12.69
N ALA A 151 -10.72 10.61 -12.12
CA ALA A 151 -10.29 10.62 -10.72
C ALA A 151 -11.45 10.15 -9.81
N PRO A 152 -11.15 9.45 -8.69
CA PRO A 152 -12.19 8.99 -7.78
C PRO A 152 -12.97 10.18 -7.21
N ALA A 153 -14.29 10.04 -7.16
CA ALA A 153 -15.20 11.06 -6.64
C ALA A 153 -15.28 11.04 -5.11
N TRP A 154 -14.99 9.90 -4.50
CA TRP A 154 -15.00 9.72 -3.06
C TRP A 154 -13.73 9.00 -2.61
N VAL A 155 -13.08 9.51 -1.58
CA VAL A 155 -11.88 8.93 -0.98
C VAL A 155 -11.99 9.03 0.53
N ILE A 156 -11.63 7.97 1.22
CA ILE A 156 -11.47 7.96 2.69
C ILE A 156 -10.19 7.21 3.05
N SER A 157 -9.58 7.62 4.14
CA SER A 157 -8.51 6.87 4.79
C SER A 157 -8.91 6.57 6.23
N VAL A 158 -8.82 5.32 6.61
CA VAL A 158 -8.95 4.86 8.00
C VAL A 158 -7.55 4.68 8.57
N ASP A 159 -7.28 5.32 9.71
CA ASP A 159 -5.95 5.32 10.37
C ASP A 159 -5.68 3.98 11.07
N LEU A 160 -5.88 2.89 10.32
CA LEU A 160 -5.66 1.51 10.74
C LEU A 160 -5.16 0.67 9.57
N GLY A 161 -3.92 0.19 9.67
CA GLY A 161 -3.29 -0.70 8.71
C GLY A 161 -2.74 -1.96 9.37
N SER A 162 -2.24 -2.89 8.57
CA SER A 162 -1.85 -4.23 9.03
C SER A 162 -0.71 -4.24 10.06
N VAL A 163 0.24 -3.31 10.01
CA VAL A 163 1.33 -3.20 11.00
C VAL A 163 0.78 -2.62 12.31
N ARG A 164 0.04 -1.52 12.19
CA ARG A 164 -0.58 -0.85 13.34
C ARG A 164 -1.54 -1.76 14.09
N LEU A 165 -2.45 -2.41 13.39
CA LEU A 165 -3.40 -3.34 14.00
C LEU A 165 -2.67 -4.50 14.69
N THR A 166 -1.63 -5.08 14.06
CA THR A 166 -0.83 -6.14 14.69
C THR A 166 -0.15 -5.69 15.97
N ALA A 167 0.29 -4.42 16.04
CA ALA A 167 0.94 -3.88 17.25
C ALA A 167 -0.04 -3.64 18.41
N ARG A 168 -1.32 -3.40 18.11
CA ARG A 168 -2.35 -3.06 19.11
C ARG A 168 -3.08 -4.25 19.70
N VAL A 169 -3.16 -5.37 18.97
CA VAL A 169 -3.98 -6.52 19.36
C VAL A 169 -3.15 -7.79 19.52
N GLN A 170 -3.65 -8.73 20.36
CA GLN A 170 -2.95 -9.96 20.67
C GLN A 170 -3.42 -11.16 19.83
N ASP A 171 -4.66 -11.14 19.34
CA ASP A 171 -5.27 -12.24 18.63
C ASP A 171 -6.15 -11.77 17.46
N LEU A 172 -6.59 -12.72 16.63
CA LEU A 172 -7.39 -12.45 15.45
C LEU A 172 -8.78 -11.93 15.78
N ALA A 173 -9.38 -12.39 16.88
CA ALA A 173 -10.71 -11.94 17.30
C ALA A 173 -10.69 -10.47 17.70
N ALA A 174 -9.65 -10.03 18.43
CA ALA A 174 -9.41 -8.63 18.75
C ALA A 174 -9.12 -7.81 17.49
N ALA A 175 -8.35 -8.35 16.54
CA ALA A 175 -8.07 -7.68 15.26
C ALA A 175 -9.37 -7.42 14.46
N ARG A 176 -10.28 -8.37 14.43
CA ARG A 176 -11.57 -8.22 13.76
C ARG A 176 -12.47 -7.19 14.43
N ARG A 177 -12.53 -7.17 15.77
CA ARG A 177 -13.30 -6.16 16.50
C ARG A 177 -12.74 -4.75 16.26
N GLU A 178 -11.42 -4.56 16.43
CA GLU A 178 -10.78 -3.26 16.21
C GLU A 178 -10.97 -2.78 14.76
N ALA A 179 -10.90 -3.68 13.77
CA ALA A 179 -11.20 -3.34 12.38
C ALA A 179 -12.66 -2.89 12.23
N ALA A 180 -13.62 -3.63 12.75
CA ALA A 180 -15.04 -3.27 12.67
C ALA A 180 -15.33 -1.92 13.35
N ASP A 181 -14.73 -1.66 14.51
CA ASP A 181 -14.88 -0.40 15.24
C ASP A 181 -14.28 0.78 14.46
N ALA A 182 -13.09 0.60 13.90
CA ALA A 182 -12.42 1.64 13.10
C ALA A 182 -13.19 2.01 11.83
N PHE A 183 -13.90 1.04 11.25
CA PHE A 183 -14.70 1.25 10.04
C PHE A 183 -16.19 1.57 10.35
N ALA A 184 -16.61 1.64 11.61
CA ALA A 184 -18.03 1.78 11.99
C ALA A 184 -18.73 2.96 11.29
N ALA A 185 -18.05 4.10 11.14
CA ALA A 185 -18.57 5.31 10.48
C ALA A 185 -18.33 5.34 8.96
N VAL A 186 -17.65 4.34 8.39
CA VAL A 186 -17.35 4.31 6.96
C VAL A 186 -18.53 3.77 6.17
N THR A 187 -19.12 4.64 5.35
CA THR A 187 -20.25 4.30 4.46
C THR A 187 -19.84 4.62 3.02
N PRO A 188 -19.23 3.68 2.31
CA PRO A 188 -18.83 3.90 0.93
C PRO A 188 -20.05 4.02 0.01
N PRO A 189 -19.96 4.78 -1.08
CA PRO A 189 -20.95 4.73 -2.16
C PRO A 189 -21.12 3.30 -2.69
N GLN A 190 -22.30 3.00 -3.25
CA GLN A 190 -22.53 1.71 -3.90
C GLN A 190 -21.61 1.52 -5.10
N VAL A 191 -21.06 0.31 -5.24
CA VAL A 191 -20.13 -0.06 -6.31
C VAL A 191 -20.53 -1.36 -6.98
N GLU A 192 -20.13 -1.54 -8.23
CA GLU A 192 -20.39 -2.74 -9.02
C GLU A 192 -19.23 -3.76 -8.93
N ALA A 193 -18.00 -3.26 -8.67
CA ALA A 193 -16.81 -4.07 -8.50
C ALA A 193 -15.83 -3.40 -7.55
N ALA A 194 -14.90 -4.18 -7.00
CA ALA A 194 -13.83 -3.64 -6.16
C ALA A 194 -12.48 -4.28 -6.46
N LEU A 195 -11.44 -3.46 -6.45
CA LEU A 195 -10.05 -3.88 -6.59
C LEU A 195 -9.34 -3.75 -5.23
N ALA A 196 -8.49 -4.72 -4.90
CA ALA A 196 -7.63 -4.64 -3.72
C ALA A 196 -6.17 -4.62 -4.12
N VAL A 197 -5.43 -3.64 -3.60
CA VAL A 197 -4.00 -3.47 -3.86
C VAL A 197 -3.16 -3.57 -2.58
N GLY A 198 -1.87 -3.44 -2.72
CA GLY A 198 -0.99 -3.44 -1.56
C GLY A 198 -0.47 -4.82 -1.15
N GLY A 199 0.27 -4.83 -0.06
CA GLY A 199 0.99 -6.03 0.37
C GLY A 199 0.12 -7.07 1.06
N SER A 200 -0.92 -6.63 1.76
CA SER A 200 -1.88 -7.50 2.44
C SER A 200 -2.74 -8.25 1.42
N ALA A 201 -3.30 -7.55 0.43
CA ALA A 201 -4.09 -8.14 -0.64
C ALA A 201 -3.28 -9.20 -1.41
N ARG A 202 -2.07 -8.85 -1.88
CA ARG A 202 -1.20 -9.82 -2.59
C ARG A 202 -0.78 -11.03 -1.75
N ALA A 203 -0.63 -10.86 -0.44
CA ALA A 203 -0.35 -12.00 0.43
C ALA A 203 -1.58 -12.89 0.61
N THR A 204 -2.77 -12.31 0.76
CA THR A 204 -4.04 -13.04 0.87
C THR A 204 -4.35 -13.80 -0.43
N ARG A 205 -4.11 -13.18 -1.61
CA ARG A 205 -4.22 -13.87 -2.92
C ARG A 205 -3.43 -15.18 -2.97
N ARG A 206 -2.26 -15.25 -2.32
CA ARG A 206 -1.47 -16.47 -2.28
C ARG A 206 -2.10 -17.59 -1.46
N LEU A 207 -2.99 -17.26 -0.53
CA LEU A 207 -3.69 -18.22 0.30
C LEU A 207 -4.94 -18.78 -0.37
N VAL A 208 -5.73 -17.88 -1.02
CA VAL A 208 -7.11 -18.21 -1.42
C VAL A 208 -7.46 -17.82 -2.87
N GLY A 209 -6.50 -17.32 -3.65
CA GLY A 209 -6.75 -16.90 -5.02
C GLY A 209 -6.99 -15.39 -5.18
N PRO A 210 -7.22 -14.92 -6.42
CA PRO A 210 -7.26 -13.49 -6.73
C PRO A 210 -8.58 -12.79 -6.37
N TRP A 211 -9.66 -13.53 -6.20
CA TRP A 211 -10.97 -13.02 -5.82
C TRP A 211 -11.18 -13.24 -4.33
N LEU A 212 -11.42 -12.17 -3.60
CA LEU A 212 -11.60 -12.17 -2.15
C LEU A 212 -13.06 -11.85 -1.83
N GLY A 213 -13.91 -12.84 -1.97
CA GLY A 213 -15.30 -12.81 -1.50
C GLY A 213 -15.38 -13.24 -0.03
N GLU A 214 -16.60 -13.34 0.48
CA GLU A 214 -16.85 -13.71 1.87
C GLU A 214 -16.26 -15.09 2.22
N SER A 215 -16.45 -16.10 1.33
CA SER A 215 -15.95 -17.46 1.51
C SER A 215 -14.41 -17.52 1.51
N GLU A 216 -13.76 -16.84 0.57
CA GLU A 216 -12.30 -16.80 0.46
C GLU A 216 -11.68 -16.08 1.65
N LEU A 217 -12.28 -15.00 2.10
CA LEU A 217 -11.80 -14.26 3.28
C LEU A 217 -12.04 -15.03 4.58
N ALA A 218 -13.15 -15.76 4.70
CA ALA A 218 -13.38 -16.67 5.82
C ALA A 218 -12.33 -17.79 5.87
N GLU A 219 -11.97 -18.38 4.72
CA GLU A 219 -10.91 -19.38 4.64
C GLU A 219 -9.54 -18.77 4.94
N ALA A 220 -9.23 -17.57 4.42
CA ALA A 220 -7.99 -16.88 4.73
C ALA A 220 -7.85 -16.59 6.24
N LEU A 221 -8.92 -16.13 6.90
CA LEU A 221 -8.96 -15.93 8.36
C LEU A 221 -8.69 -17.24 9.10
N ARG A 222 -9.36 -18.34 8.71
CA ARG A 222 -9.12 -19.66 9.30
C ARG A 222 -7.67 -20.11 9.13
N LEU A 223 -7.08 -19.92 7.96
CA LEU A 223 -5.69 -20.29 7.69
C LEU A 223 -4.70 -19.52 8.55
N VAL A 224 -4.89 -18.19 8.73
CA VAL A 224 -3.98 -17.38 9.54
C VAL A 224 -4.20 -17.57 11.04
N GLU A 225 -5.37 -18.02 11.47
CA GLU A 225 -5.68 -18.34 12.85
C GLU A 225 -5.05 -19.69 13.27
N THR A 226 -5.21 -20.70 12.42
CA THR A 226 -4.82 -22.09 12.76
C THR A 226 -3.37 -22.40 12.43
N ARG A 227 -2.68 -21.60 11.62
CA ARG A 227 -1.32 -21.87 11.16
C ARG A 227 -0.32 -20.79 11.62
N PRO A 228 0.81 -21.18 12.21
CA PRO A 228 1.87 -20.22 12.55
C PRO A 228 2.39 -19.50 11.31
N ALA A 229 2.83 -18.23 11.46
CA ALA A 229 3.39 -17.41 10.39
C ALA A 229 4.52 -18.10 9.59
N ARG A 230 5.35 -18.93 10.27
CA ARG A 230 6.40 -19.73 9.60
C ARG A 230 5.82 -20.75 8.60
N THR A 231 4.69 -21.35 8.95
CA THR A 231 4.00 -22.33 8.10
C THR A 231 3.34 -21.62 6.91
N ILE A 232 2.65 -20.50 7.13
CA ILE A 232 2.08 -19.64 6.09
C ILE A 232 3.20 -19.22 5.11
N SER A 233 4.33 -18.75 5.63
CA SER A 233 5.47 -18.35 4.81
C SER A 233 5.97 -19.49 3.91
N ARG A 234 6.17 -20.67 4.48
CA ARG A 234 6.71 -21.83 3.76
C ARG A 234 5.74 -22.41 2.74
N VAL A 235 4.48 -22.56 3.11
CA VAL A 235 3.48 -23.25 2.28
C VAL A 235 2.99 -22.37 1.14
N PHE A 236 2.74 -21.09 1.41
CA PHE A 236 2.15 -20.17 0.45
C PHE A 236 3.16 -19.18 -0.16
N GLY A 237 4.46 -19.31 0.15
CA GLY A 237 5.50 -18.44 -0.37
C GLY A 237 5.35 -16.96 0.06
N VAL A 238 4.62 -16.69 1.16
CA VAL A 238 4.51 -15.36 1.73
C VAL A 238 5.79 -15.02 2.48
N ASP A 239 6.33 -13.83 2.26
CA ASP A 239 7.49 -13.36 3.01
C ASP A 239 7.25 -13.45 4.53
N ARG A 240 8.26 -13.93 5.30
CA ARG A 240 8.10 -14.25 6.73
C ARG A 240 7.63 -13.09 7.60
N ALA A 241 8.13 -11.89 7.35
CA ALA A 241 7.68 -10.74 8.12
C ALA A 241 6.28 -10.28 7.68
N ARG A 242 5.93 -10.45 6.39
CA ARG A 242 4.55 -10.24 5.91
C ARG A 242 3.60 -11.26 6.56
N ALA A 243 3.99 -12.51 6.68
CA ALA A 243 3.17 -13.55 7.31
C ALA A 243 2.83 -13.25 8.79
N ARG A 244 3.69 -12.50 9.51
CA ARG A 244 3.42 -12.09 10.91
C ARG A 244 2.28 -11.08 11.03
N ILE A 245 2.15 -10.17 10.09
CA ILE A 245 1.13 -9.12 10.09
C ILE A 245 -0.06 -9.47 9.19
N LEU A 246 -0.06 -10.65 8.59
CA LEU A 246 -1.11 -11.09 7.69
C LEU A 246 -2.45 -11.30 8.37
N PRO A 247 -2.55 -11.81 9.62
CA PRO A 247 -3.82 -11.92 10.33
C PRO A 247 -4.57 -10.58 10.39
N ALA A 248 -3.89 -9.51 10.78
CA ALA A 248 -4.45 -8.16 10.78
C ALA A 248 -4.81 -7.68 9.36
N GLY A 249 -3.95 -7.98 8.36
CA GLY A 249 -4.22 -7.61 6.98
C GLY A 249 -5.46 -8.32 6.40
N VAL A 250 -5.69 -9.59 6.73
CA VAL A 250 -6.90 -10.33 6.30
C VAL A 250 -8.14 -9.81 7.03
N ALA A 251 -8.03 -9.49 8.33
CA ALA A 251 -9.15 -8.90 9.08
C ALA A 251 -9.61 -7.57 8.47
N LEU A 252 -8.66 -6.69 8.10
CA LEU A 252 -8.96 -5.42 7.42
C LEU A 252 -9.58 -5.64 6.04
N LEU A 253 -9.06 -6.58 5.24
CA LEU A 253 -9.64 -6.90 3.93
C LEU A 253 -11.07 -7.43 4.06
N ALA A 254 -11.34 -8.27 5.07
CA ALA A 254 -12.68 -8.79 5.33
C ALA A 254 -13.65 -7.67 5.73
N GLU A 255 -13.21 -6.73 6.56
CA GLU A 255 -14.03 -5.57 6.94
C GLU A 255 -14.33 -4.68 5.73
N VAL A 256 -13.31 -4.35 4.90
CA VAL A 256 -13.50 -3.57 3.68
C VAL A 256 -14.45 -4.27 2.72
N GLN A 257 -14.29 -5.58 2.50
CA GLN A 257 -15.19 -6.35 1.64
C GLN A 257 -16.62 -6.32 2.13
N SER A 258 -16.84 -6.48 3.44
CA SER A 258 -18.15 -6.38 4.07
C SER A 258 -18.81 -5.01 3.86
N ARG A 259 -18.02 -3.91 3.95
CA ARG A 259 -18.54 -2.54 3.72
C ARG A 259 -18.87 -2.25 2.27
N LEU A 260 -18.13 -2.81 1.33
CA LEU A 260 -18.34 -2.63 -0.10
C LEU A 260 -19.45 -3.54 -0.66
N GLY A 261 -19.73 -4.69 -0.01
CA GLY A 261 -20.77 -5.64 -0.40
C GLY A 261 -20.47 -6.40 -1.70
N VAL A 262 -19.26 -6.30 -2.25
CA VAL A 262 -18.81 -6.99 -3.47
C VAL A 262 -17.46 -7.66 -3.24
N PRO A 263 -17.12 -8.75 -3.98
CA PRO A 263 -15.81 -9.36 -3.91
C PRO A 263 -14.70 -8.38 -4.32
N LEU A 264 -13.51 -8.49 -3.69
CA LEU A 264 -12.33 -7.70 -4.02
C LEU A 264 -11.46 -8.48 -5.00
N HIS A 265 -11.18 -7.95 -6.19
CA HIS A 265 -10.19 -8.51 -7.10
C HIS A 265 -8.79 -7.96 -6.79
N VAL A 266 -7.81 -8.84 -6.58
CA VAL A 266 -6.45 -8.42 -6.19
C VAL A 266 -5.62 -8.07 -7.39
N CYS A 267 -5.27 -6.78 -7.52
CA CYS A 267 -4.43 -6.23 -8.58
C CYS A 267 -2.96 -6.06 -8.15
N ASP A 268 -2.06 -6.00 -9.12
CA ASP A 268 -0.63 -5.80 -8.89
C ASP A 268 -0.20 -4.33 -8.84
N GLY A 269 -0.91 -3.43 -9.50
CA GLY A 269 -0.70 -1.98 -9.43
C GLY A 269 -1.17 -1.36 -8.12
N GLY A 270 -0.89 -0.08 -7.94
CA GLY A 270 -1.26 0.69 -6.74
C GLY A 270 -0.58 2.05 -6.74
N ILE A 271 -0.27 2.58 -5.55
CA ILE A 271 0.22 3.96 -5.34
C ILE A 271 1.43 4.33 -6.22
N ARG A 272 2.37 3.43 -6.46
CA ARG A 272 3.59 3.71 -7.25
C ARG A 272 3.29 3.79 -8.74
N GLU A 273 2.45 2.92 -9.23
CA GLU A 273 1.98 2.91 -10.61
C GLU A 273 1.13 4.17 -10.86
N GLY A 274 0.26 4.56 -9.93
CA GLY A 274 -0.50 5.81 -9.99
C GLY A 274 0.41 7.05 -9.94
N ALA A 275 1.43 7.07 -9.08
CA ALA A 275 2.40 8.16 -9.02
C ALA A 275 3.22 8.29 -10.32
N ALA A 276 3.59 7.17 -10.92
CA ALA A 276 4.27 7.18 -12.22
C ALA A 276 3.39 7.81 -13.32
N LEU A 277 2.11 7.44 -13.39
CA LEU A 277 1.15 8.02 -14.33
C LEU A 277 0.91 9.51 -14.09
N ALA A 278 0.77 9.93 -12.82
CA ALA A 278 0.61 11.33 -12.46
C ALA A 278 1.84 12.17 -12.85
N SER A 279 3.06 11.61 -12.73
CA SER A 279 4.29 12.27 -13.17
C SER A 279 4.31 12.50 -14.68
N VAL A 280 3.77 11.56 -15.47
CA VAL A 280 3.63 11.73 -16.94
C VAL A 280 2.68 12.88 -17.26
N ALA A 281 1.49 12.88 -16.65
CA ALA A 281 0.48 13.89 -16.89
C ALA A 281 1.00 15.32 -16.58
N SER A 282 1.80 15.44 -15.51
CA SER A 282 2.42 16.71 -15.10
C SER A 282 3.52 17.20 -16.05
N LEU A 283 4.19 16.32 -16.78
CA LEU A 283 5.22 16.68 -17.76
C LEU A 283 4.63 17.02 -19.14
N ALA A 284 3.41 16.59 -19.40
CA ALA A 284 2.69 16.84 -20.64
C ALA A 284 1.82 18.12 -20.60
N ALA A 285 1.58 18.68 -19.42
CA ALA A 285 0.84 19.92 -19.17
C ALA A 285 1.76 21.15 -19.14
#